data_a3f0cc1487549b0ff824ea4ef444980a
#
_entry.id   a3f0cc1487549b0ff824ea4ef444980a
#
_cell.length_a   1.000
_cell.length_b   1.000
_cell.length_c   1.000
_cell.angle_alpha   90.00
_cell.angle_beta   90.00
_cell.angle_gamma   90.00
#
_symmetry.space_group_name_H-M   'P 1'
#
loop_
_entity.id
_entity.type
_entity.pdbx_description
1 polymer ?
#
loop_
_entity_poly.entity_id
_entity_poly.type
_entity_poly.pdbx_seq_one_letter_code
_entity_poly.pdbx_strand_id
1 'polypeptide(L)'
;MARNMQPLRAEDVLSTWRSGSMPRASARAKSAAASGTNVLLNKYLKNMGSIPLLSRADEIEVARRIEEGGPDAPLAKQALINANLRLVVSIAKQYAYRGMPLPDLIQEGNLGLIKATEKFDYRRGFKFSTYASWWIRQSIIRAIESQIRTIRIPIYKLEVVNKVHQTQKLMSREFGREATTREVADRLELDPEKVEELMRLTREPMSLDAPVTEDSDSTVSDFIENPNKERPSDAMEAAALREQVEEVLAMLTPREEKVVRMRYGIGEPCSYSLEEIGSQFHLTRERIRQIEIKALRKLRHTKRRQTLDAFVG
;
A
#
# COMPACT_ATOMS: atom_id res chain seq x y z
N MET A 1 29.19 22.00 17.65
CA MET A 1 29.06 23.01 16.56
C MET A 1 27.77 22.71 15.83
N ALA A 2 26.71 23.42 16.14
CA ALA A 2 25.39 23.23 15.52
C ALA A 2 25.38 24.04 14.19
N ARG A 3 25.38 23.35 13.04
CA ARG A 3 25.19 23.98 11.74
C ARG A 3 23.70 24.26 11.52
N ASN A 4 23.41 25.54 11.39
CA ASN A 4 22.14 26.12 10.96
C ASN A 4 21.62 25.43 9.68
N MET A 5 20.63 24.56 9.80
CA MET A 5 19.81 24.10 8.68
C MET A 5 18.75 25.17 8.39
N GLN A 6 19.02 26.05 7.43
CA GLN A 6 17.96 26.91 6.87
C GLN A 6 16.94 26.03 6.13
N PRO A 7 15.64 26.26 6.31
CA PRO A 7 14.60 25.53 5.56
C PRO A 7 14.70 25.91 4.06
N LEU A 8 14.77 24.89 3.21
CA LEU A 8 14.76 25.02 1.75
C LEU A 8 13.56 25.89 1.32
N ARG A 9 13.82 26.90 0.49
CA ARG A 9 12.79 27.79 -0.05
C ARG A 9 11.82 26.99 -0.93
N ALA A 10 10.53 27.23 -0.77
CA ALA A 10 9.44 26.56 -1.49
C ALA A 10 9.59 26.63 -3.03
N GLU A 11 10.36 27.59 -3.55
CA GLU A 11 10.65 27.77 -4.96
C GLU A 11 11.62 26.74 -5.52
N ASP A 12 12.58 26.26 -4.73
CA ASP A 12 13.56 25.24 -5.15
C ASP A 12 12.91 23.85 -5.27
N VAL A 13 11.90 23.55 -4.44
CA VAL A 13 11.11 22.32 -4.54
C VAL A 13 10.20 22.33 -5.77
N LEU A 14 9.67 23.51 -6.15
CA LEU A 14 8.73 23.66 -7.28
C LEU A 14 9.40 23.53 -8.65
N SER A 15 10.66 23.87 -8.80
CA SER A 15 11.37 23.77 -10.08
C SER A 15 11.65 22.32 -10.49
N THR A 16 11.85 21.45 -9.51
CA THR A 16 12.22 20.04 -9.72
C THR A 16 11.06 19.17 -10.22
N TRP A 17 9.83 19.55 -9.89
CA TRP A 17 8.65 18.76 -10.22
C TRP A 17 8.02 19.07 -11.60
N ARG A 18 8.47 20.11 -12.28
CA ARG A 18 7.92 20.52 -13.60
C ARG A 18 8.31 19.61 -14.77
N SER A 19 9.29 18.72 -14.64
CA SER A 19 9.86 17.95 -15.76
C SER A 19 9.65 16.43 -15.73
N GLY A 20 8.80 15.89 -14.85
CA GLY A 20 8.50 14.46 -14.78
C GLY A 20 7.33 14.08 -15.69
N SER A 21 7.60 13.53 -16.88
CA SER A 21 6.60 12.90 -17.73
C SER A 21 6.23 11.54 -17.15
N MET A 22 5.02 11.40 -16.60
CA MET A 22 4.43 10.11 -16.24
C MET A 22 3.83 9.40 -17.47
N PRO A 23 3.91 8.06 -17.56
CA PRO A 23 3.26 7.31 -18.63
C PRO A 23 1.74 7.45 -18.55
N ARG A 24 1.11 7.69 -19.69
CA ARG A 24 -0.33 7.86 -19.83
C ARG A 24 -1.05 6.53 -19.61
N ALA A 25 -1.78 6.39 -18.52
CA ALA A 25 -2.76 5.31 -18.35
C ALA A 25 -3.90 5.45 -19.35
N SER A 26 -4.34 4.31 -19.92
CA SER A 26 -5.26 4.18 -21.03
C SER A 26 -6.56 5.02 -20.90
N ALA A 27 -6.93 5.67 -21.98
CA ALA A 27 -7.99 6.68 -22.06
C ALA A 27 -9.44 6.13 -21.90
N ARG A 28 -9.67 4.83 -21.93
CA ARG A 28 -11.01 4.24 -22.04
C ARG A 28 -11.75 4.02 -20.71
N ALA A 29 -11.05 3.81 -19.59
CA ALA A 29 -11.68 3.69 -18.26
C ALA A 29 -12.03 5.04 -17.63
N LYS A 30 -11.52 6.16 -18.18
CA LYS A 30 -11.72 7.52 -17.65
C LYS A 30 -13.02 8.20 -18.07
N SER A 31 -13.78 7.70 -19.07
CA SER A 31 -14.88 8.47 -19.64
C SER A 31 -16.21 8.39 -18.87
N ALA A 32 -16.55 7.27 -18.25
CA ALA A 32 -17.83 7.08 -17.56
C ALA A 32 -17.85 7.67 -16.14
N ALA A 33 -16.77 7.49 -15.36
CA ALA A 33 -16.66 8.10 -14.03
C ALA A 33 -16.44 9.63 -14.10
N ALA A 34 -15.82 10.13 -15.19
CA ALA A 34 -15.57 11.55 -15.41
C ALA A 34 -16.85 12.39 -15.61
N SER A 35 -17.95 11.80 -16.09
CA SER A 35 -19.20 12.52 -16.37
C SER A 35 -19.91 12.99 -15.10
N GLY A 36 -20.11 12.11 -14.11
CA GLY A 36 -20.78 12.44 -12.85
C GLY A 36 -19.96 13.39 -11.95
N THR A 37 -18.66 13.17 -11.89
CA THR A 37 -17.73 14.01 -11.10
C THR A 37 -17.66 15.43 -11.65
N ASN A 38 -17.71 15.60 -12.98
CA ASN A 38 -17.72 16.92 -13.62
C ASN A 38 -18.98 17.73 -13.30
N VAL A 39 -20.15 17.10 -13.19
CA VAL A 39 -21.41 17.80 -12.84
C VAL A 39 -21.35 18.36 -11.42
N LEU A 40 -20.90 17.57 -10.46
CA LEU A 40 -20.74 18.00 -9.05
C LEU A 40 -19.69 19.11 -8.91
N LEU A 41 -18.54 18.97 -9.59
CA LEU A 41 -17.51 19.99 -9.60
C LEU A 41 -18.03 21.31 -10.20
N ASN A 42 -18.74 21.26 -11.32
CA ASN A 42 -19.31 22.45 -11.94
C ASN A 42 -20.33 23.14 -11.03
N LYS A 43 -21.18 22.39 -10.31
CA LYS A 43 -22.10 22.94 -9.31
C LYS A 43 -21.35 23.61 -8.17
N TYR A 44 -20.30 22.97 -7.66
CA TYR A 44 -19.43 23.56 -6.62
C TYR A 44 -18.78 24.88 -7.10
N LEU A 45 -18.20 24.89 -8.31
CA LEU A 45 -17.57 26.09 -8.89
C LEU A 45 -18.57 27.22 -9.09
N LYS A 46 -19.81 26.91 -9.50
CA LYS A 46 -20.89 27.89 -9.66
C LYS A 46 -21.29 28.50 -8.31
N ASN A 47 -21.49 27.67 -7.30
CA ASN A 47 -21.88 28.12 -5.94
C ASN A 47 -20.77 29.02 -5.33
N MET A 48 -19.50 28.59 -5.45
CA MET A 48 -18.36 29.36 -4.98
C MET A 48 -18.22 30.70 -5.73
N GLY A 49 -18.55 30.73 -7.03
CA GLY A 49 -18.50 31.93 -7.87
C GLY A 49 -19.51 33.00 -7.46
N SER A 50 -20.62 32.64 -6.80
CA SER A 50 -21.65 33.58 -6.33
C SER A 50 -21.26 34.31 -5.03
N ILE A 51 -20.22 33.86 -4.33
CA ILE A 51 -19.77 34.49 -3.08
C ILE A 51 -18.92 35.71 -3.38
N PRO A 52 -19.23 36.91 -2.84
CA PRO A 52 -18.44 38.10 -3.05
C PRO A 52 -17.06 37.99 -2.41
N LEU A 53 -16.09 38.64 -3.04
CA LEU A 53 -14.74 38.75 -2.48
C LEU A 53 -14.73 39.78 -1.35
N LEU A 54 -13.95 39.51 -0.30
CA LEU A 54 -13.75 40.46 0.79
C LEU A 54 -12.76 41.53 0.39
N SER A 55 -13.04 42.77 0.78
CA SER A 55 -12.05 43.83 0.73
C SER A 55 -11.02 43.65 1.86
N ARG A 56 -9.88 44.37 1.78
CA ARG A 56 -8.87 44.32 2.85
C ARG A 56 -9.41 44.77 4.21
N ALA A 57 -10.32 45.73 4.22
CA ALA A 57 -10.96 46.23 5.44
C ALA A 57 -11.84 45.14 6.06
N ASP A 58 -12.62 44.46 5.21
CA ASP A 58 -13.49 43.36 5.63
C ASP A 58 -12.68 42.14 6.14
N GLU A 59 -11.54 41.83 5.49
CA GLU A 59 -10.62 40.77 5.96
C GLU A 59 -10.13 41.04 7.40
N ILE A 60 -9.76 42.28 7.70
CA ILE A 60 -9.29 42.67 9.04
C ILE A 60 -10.42 42.61 10.04
N GLU A 61 -11.60 43.11 9.70
CA GLU A 61 -12.73 43.13 10.62
C GLU A 61 -13.21 41.71 10.93
N VAL A 62 -13.29 40.83 9.91
CA VAL A 62 -13.64 39.41 10.09
C VAL A 62 -12.58 38.69 10.93
N ALA A 63 -11.30 38.94 10.68
CA ALA A 63 -10.21 38.36 11.47
C ALA A 63 -10.24 38.84 12.94
N ARG A 64 -10.59 40.08 13.20
CA ARG A 64 -10.76 40.61 14.57
C ARG A 64 -11.91 39.89 15.31
N ARG A 65 -13.06 39.70 14.65
CA ARG A 65 -14.20 38.96 15.23
C ARG A 65 -13.85 37.50 15.54
N ILE A 66 -13.01 36.87 14.73
CA ILE A 66 -12.51 35.50 14.98
C ILE A 66 -11.63 35.49 16.24
N GLU A 67 -10.75 36.48 16.41
CA GLU A 67 -9.84 36.57 17.57
C GLU A 67 -10.61 36.88 18.87
N GLU A 68 -11.64 37.74 18.82
CA GLU A 68 -12.47 38.10 19.97
C GLU A 68 -13.29 36.90 20.52
N GLY A 69 -13.47 35.82 19.74
CA GLY A 69 -14.00 34.53 20.22
C GLY A 69 -15.48 34.54 20.65
N GLY A 70 -16.24 35.56 20.27
CA GLY A 70 -17.67 35.67 20.59
C GLY A 70 -18.57 34.65 19.88
N PRO A 71 -19.88 34.67 20.11
CA PRO A 71 -20.85 33.77 19.46
C PRO A 71 -20.86 33.88 17.93
N ASP A 72 -20.39 35.01 17.38
CA ASP A 72 -20.26 35.27 15.95
C ASP A 72 -18.95 34.77 15.33
N ALA A 73 -17.98 34.35 16.14
CA ALA A 73 -16.68 33.89 15.65
C ALA A 73 -16.77 32.71 14.65
N PRO A 74 -17.63 31.69 14.84
CA PRO A 74 -17.79 30.61 13.86
C PRO A 74 -18.34 31.10 12.52
N LEU A 75 -19.28 32.05 12.53
CA LEU A 75 -19.86 32.66 11.32
C LEU A 75 -18.83 33.52 10.58
N ALA A 76 -18.04 34.31 11.32
CA ALA A 76 -16.94 35.09 10.78
C ALA A 76 -15.88 34.18 10.14
N LYS A 77 -15.49 33.07 10.79
CA LYS A 77 -14.57 32.08 10.25
C LYS A 77 -15.09 31.46 8.95
N GLN A 78 -16.37 31.10 8.91
CA GLN A 78 -16.99 30.56 7.72
C GLN A 78 -17.07 31.57 6.57
N ALA A 79 -17.36 32.85 6.87
CA ALA A 79 -17.35 33.93 5.89
C ALA A 79 -15.96 34.12 5.25
N LEU A 80 -14.89 34.13 6.06
CA LEU A 80 -13.51 34.25 5.59
C LEU A 80 -13.12 33.05 4.70
N ILE A 81 -13.47 31.83 5.10
CA ILE A 81 -13.23 30.62 4.33
C ILE A 81 -13.96 30.68 2.99
N ASN A 82 -15.27 30.95 3.00
CA ASN A 82 -16.11 30.92 1.81
C ASN A 82 -15.65 31.96 0.76
N ALA A 83 -15.28 33.16 1.18
CA ALA A 83 -14.77 34.21 0.30
C ALA A 83 -13.44 33.85 -0.38
N ASN A 84 -12.66 32.91 0.21
CA ASN A 84 -11.35 32.52 -0.27
C ASN A 84 -11.28 31.14 -0.95
N LEU A 85 -12.42 30.43 -1.15
CA LEU A 85 -12.46 29.14 -1.85
C LEU A 85 -11.93 29.22 -3.29
N ARG A 86 -12.12 30.39 -3.95
CA ARG A 86 -11.60 30.66 -5.31
C ARG A 86 -10.08 30.61 -5.36
N LEU A 87 -9.40 31.06 -4.31
CA LEU A 87 -7.95 30.97 -4.18
C LEU A 87 -7.49 29.50 -4.11
N VAL A 88 -8.20 28.65 -3.33
CA VAL A 88 -7.90 27.22 -3.25
C VAL A 88 -7.98 26.56 -4.61
N VAL A 89 -9.06 26.80 -5.37
CA VAL A 89 -9.21 26.23 -6.72
C VAL A 89 -8.10 26.69 -7.66
N SER A 90 -7.69 27.95 -7.61
CA SER A 90 -6.63 28.47 -8.46
C SER A 90 -5.29 27.79 -8.19
N ILE A 91 -5.00 27.50 -6.92
CA ILE A 91 -3.78 26.79 -6.51
C ILE A 91 -3.91 25.28 -6.84
N ALA A 92 -5.03 24.63 -6.52
CA ALA A 92 -5.25 23.20 -6.77
C ALA A 92 -5.12 22.85 -8.27
N LYS A 93 -5.57 23.71 -9.18
CA LYS A 93 -5.41 23.54 -10.64
C LYS A 93 -3.95 23.35 -11.07
N GLN A 94 -2.99 23.95 -10.38
CA GLN A 94 -1.56 23.81 -10.68
C GLN A 94 -1.03 22.39 -10.39
N TYR A 95 -1.76 21.63 -9.59
CA TYR A 95 -1.41 20.26 -9.15
C TYR A 95 -2.28 19.16 -9.80
N ALA A 96 -3.23 19.52 -10.67
CA ALA A 96 -4.24 18.61 -11.24
C ALA A 96 -3.66 17.42 -12.03
N TYR A 97 -2.40 17.51 -12.48
CA TYR A 97 -1.75 16.46 -13.29
C TYR A 97 -0.83 15.54 -12.49
N ARG A 98 -0.89 15.61 -11.17
CA ARG A 98 0.03 14.87 -10.28
C ARG A 98 -0.52 13.54 -9.75
N GLY A 99 -1.57 12.99 -10.35
CA GLY A 99 -2.14 11.68 -10.00
C GLY A 99 -3.33 11.73 -9.04
N MET A 100 -3.59 12.87 -8.36
CA MET A 100 -4.76 13.06 -7.51
C MET A 100 -5.88 13.80 -8.29
N PRO A 101 -7.15 13.37 -8.20
CA PRO A 101 -8.28 14.05 -8.82
C PRO A 101 -8.43 15.50 -8.34
N LEU A 102 -8.82 16.42 -9.23
CA LEU A 102 -8.97 17.84 -8.89
C LEU A 102 -9.95 18.09 -7.72
N PRO A 103 -11.10 17.40 -7.60
CA PRO A 103 -11.97 17.56 -6.43
C PRO A 103 -11.25 17.27 -5.11
N ASP A 104 -10.44 16.22 -5.05
CA ASP A 104 -9.72 15.84 -3.84
C ASP A 104 -8.63 16.87 -3.50
N LEU A 105 -7.89 17.35 -4.51
CA LEU A 105 -6.93 18.44 -4.34
C LEU A 105 -7.58 19.70 -3.79
N ILE A 106 -8.81 20.04 -4.24
CA ILE A 106 -9.56 21.18 -3.72
C ILE A 106 -9.92 20.96 -2.26
N GLN A 107 -10.39 19.77 -1.87
CA GLN A 107 -10.75 19.50 -0.48
C GLN A 107 -9.54 19.52 0.44
N GLU A 108 -8.43 18.94 0.04
CA GLU A 108 -7.18 19.01 0.80
C GLU A 108 -6.66 20.47 0.91
N GLY A 109 -6.81 21.25 -0.17
CA GLY A 109 -6.55 22.68 -0.14
C GLY A 109 -7.48 23.45 0.81
N ASN A 110 -8.78 23.09 0.88
CA ASN A 110 -9.72 23.67 1.82
C ASN A 110 -9.33 23.40 3.27
N LEU A 111 -8.81 22.19 3.58
CA LEU A 111 -8.28 21.89 4.91
C LEU A 111 -7.07 22.77 5.25
N GLY A 112 -6.23 23.08 4.26
CA GLY A 112 -5.15 24.04 4.39
C GLY A 112 -5.65 25.46 4.64
N LEU A 113 -6.70 25.91 3.93
CA LEU A 113 -7.34 27.20 4.11
C LEU A 113 -7.94 27.34 5.53
N ILE A 114 -8.61 26.30 6.05
CA ILE A 114 -9.17 26.29 7.41
C ILE A 114 -8.05 26.49 8.45
N LYS A 115 -6.92 25.78 8.31
CA LYS A 115 -5.76 25.97 9.18
C LYS A 115 -5.17 27.38 9.08
N ALA A 116 -5.19 27.96 7.89
CA ALA A 116 -4.73 29.33 7.70
C ALA A 116 -5.62 30.34 8.44
N THR A 117 -6.96 30.16 8.42
CA THR A 117 -7.88 31.05 9.15
C THR A 117 -7.71 31.00 10.67
N GLU A 118 -7.29 29.85 11.22
CA GLU A 118 -7.05 29.70 12.66
C GLU A 118 -5.77 30.38 13.14
N LYS A 119 -4.80 30.56 12.24
CA LYS A 119 -3.46 31.04 12.58
C LYS A 119 -3.15 32.42 11.97
N PHE A 120 -4.11 33.04 11.31
CA PHE A 120 -3.91 34.31 10.65
C PHE A 120 -3.84 35.45 11.66
N ASP A 121 -2.77 36.26 11.57
CA ASP A 121 -2.56 37.48 12.36
C ASP A 121 -2.64 38.71 11.46
N TYR A 122 -3.76 39.41 11.51
CA TYR A 122 -4.02 40.61 10.69
C TYR A 122 -3.14 41.79 11.08
N ARG A 123 -2.57 41.81 12.32
CA ARG A 123 -1.71 42.89 12.82
C ARG A 123 -0.38 43.00 12.05
N ARG A 124 0.02 41.91 11.38
CA ARG A 124 1.25 41.90 10.56
C ARG A 124 1.12 42.70 9.24
N GLY A 125 -0.05 43.19 8.89
CA GLY A 125 -0.27 44.04 7.75
C GLY A 125 -0.26 43.35 6.37
N PHE A 126 -0.10 42.03 6.30
CA PHE A 126 -0.18 41.26 5.04
C PHE A 126 -1.62 40.89 4.70
N LYS A 127 -1.90 40.70 3.39
CA LYS A 127 -3.19 40.16 2.93
C LYS A 127 -3.34 38.71 3.36
N PHE A 128 -4.58 38.29 3.72
CA PHE A 128 -4.91 36.92 4.06
C PHE A 128 -4.49 35.95 2.96
N SER A 129 -4.72 36.28 1.68
CA SER A 129 -4.36 35.45 0.54
C SER A 129 -2.86 35.10 0.48
N THR A 130 -1.96 35.98 0.87
CA THR A 130 -0.51 35.75 0.90
C THR A 130 -0.16 34.65 1.92
N TYR A 131 -0.75 34.73 3.10
CA TYR A 131 -0.54 33.76 4.17
C TYR A 131 -1.22 32.42 3.88
N ALA A 132 -2.48 32.46 3.44
CA ALA A 132 -3.27 31.27 3.13
C ALA A 132 -2.67 30.43 1.99
N SER A 133 -2.08 31.09 0.98
CA SER A 133 -1.46 30.39 -0.16
C SER A 133 -0.36 29.41 0.27
N TRP A 134 0.38 29.70 1.34
CA TRP A 134 1.39 28.78 1.88
C TRP A 134 0.74 27.54 2.50
N TRP A 135 -0.30 27.72 3.33
CA TRP A 135 -1.00 26.61 3.99
C TRP A 135 -1.73 25.72 3.00
N ILE A 136 -2.38 26.33 1.99
CA ILE A 136 -3.08 25.61 0.92
C ILE A 136 -2.09 24.74 0.16
N ARG A 137 -0.96 25.29 -0.29
CA ARG A 137 0.08 24.54 -0.99
C ARG A 137 0.64 23.41 -0.15
N GLN A 138 0.97 23.69 1.10
CA GLN A 138 1.52 22.69 2.02
C GLN A 138 0.55 21.53 2.25
N SER A 139 -0.75 21.82 2.42
CA SER A 139 -1.77 20.77 2.59
C SER A 139 -1.90 19.91 1.34
N ILE A 140 -1.97 20.53 0.15
CA ILE A 140 -2.05 19.83 -1.14
C ILE A 140 -0.81 18.95 -1.36
N ILE A 141 0.40 19.46 -1.17
CA ILE A 141 1.64 18.69 -1.37
C ILE A 141 1.67 17.50 -0.41
N ARG A 142 1.35 17.72 0.87
CA ARG A 142 1.33 16.66 1.88
C ARG A 142 0.29 15.57 1.56
N ALA A 143 -0.87 15.94 1.04
CA ALA A 143 -1.89 14.99 0.60
C ALA A 143 -1.39 14.16 -0.59
N ILE A 144 -0.81 14.80 -1.60
CA ILE A 144 -0.19 14.15 -2.75
C ILE A 144 0.85 13.11 -2.30
N GLU A 145 1.78 13.49 -1.43
CA GLU A 145 2.84 12.60 -0.93
C GLU A 145 2.31 11.43 -0.10
N SER A 146 1.19 11.60 0.60
CA SER A 146 0.65 10.59 1.51
C SER A 146 -0.38 9.65 0.90
N GLN A 147 -1.11 10.08 -0.17
CA GLN A 147 -2.32 9.40 -0.64
C GLN A 147 -2.23 8.87 -2.08
N ILE A 148 -1.33 9.39 -2.92
CA ILE A 148 -1.27 8.99 -4.34
C ILE A 148 -0.83 7.54 -4.50
N ARG A 149 0.11 7.07 -3.67
CA ARG A 149 0.68 5.73 -3.82
C ARG A 149 -0.22 4.68 -3.21
N THR A 150 -0.47 3.61 -3.95
CA THR A 150 -1.21 2.42 -3.47
C THR A 150 -0.57 1.85 -2.20
N ILE A 151 0.77 1.77 -2.18
CA ILE A 151 1.55 1.42 -0.99
C ILE A 151 2.08 2.71 -0.38
N ARG A 152 1.57 3.08 0.81
CA ARG A 152 1.99 4.30 1.51
C ARG A 152 3.46 4.27 1.88
N ILE A 153 4.21 5.27 1.44
CA ILE A 153 5.62 5.49 1.81
C ILE A 153 5.71 6.69 2.78
N PRO A 154 6.48 6.60 3.88
CA PRO A 154 6.72 7.73 4.77
C PRO A 154 7.37 8.92 4.04
N ILE A 155 6.95 10.16 4.38
CA ILE A 155 7.36 11.39 3.70
C ILE A 155 8.89 11.56 3.72
N TYR A 156 9.56 11.26 4.84
CA TYR A 156 11.02 11.38 4.93
C TYR A 156 11.77 10.48 3.93
N LYS A 157 11.23 9.28 3.62
CA LYS A 157 11.81 8.43 2.57
C LYS A 157 11.58 9.02 1.18
N LEU A 158 10.39 9.60 0.93
CA LEU A 158 10.09 10.29 -0.34
C LEU A 158 11.00 11.49 -0.59
N GLU A 159 11.33 12.26 0.44
CA GLU A 159 12.27 13.37 0.32
C GLU A 159 13.67 12.89 -0.12
N VAL A 160 14.15 11.77 0.43
CA VAL A 160 15.44 11.19 0.02
C VAL A 160 15.35 10.65 -1.41
N VAL A 161 14.26 9.95 -1.77
CA VAL A 161 14.02 9.46 -3.14
C VAL A 161 14.02 10.63 -4.13
N ASN A 162 13.35 11.73 -3.81
CA ASN A 162 13.34 12.92 -4.65
C ASN A 162 14.74 13.50 -4.85
N LYS A 163 15.58 13.54 -3.79
CA LYS A 163 16.98 13.97 -3.89
C LYS A 163 17.79 13.04 -4.80
N VAL A 164 17.62 11.71 -4.66
CA VAL A 164 18.27 10.72 -5.51
C VAL A 164 17.92 10.95 -6.98
N HIS A 165 16.63 11.08 -7.31
CA HIS A 165 16.20 11.33 -8.68
C HIS A 165 16.68 12.67 -9.24
N GLN A 166 16.71 13.70 -8.42
CA GLN A 166 17.21 15.02 -8.82
C GLN A 166 18.69 14.95 -9.15
N THR A 167 19.48 14.34 -8.28
CA THR A 167 20.91 14.14 -8.47
C THR A 167 21.20 13.30 -9.71
N GLN A 168 20.47 12.21 -9.91
CA GLN A 168 20.59 11.37 -11.09
C GLN A 168 20.34 12.15 -12.38
N LYS A 169 19.28 12.98 -12.41
CA LYS A 169 18.97 13.83 -13.58
C LYS A 169 20.05 14.89 -13.83
N LEU A 170 20.60 15.50 -12.79
CA LEU A 170 21.68 16.48 -12.92
C LEU A 170 22.96 15.81 -13.48
N MET A 171 23.35 14.67 -12.90
CA MET A 171 24.53 13.92 -13.35
C MET A 171 24.35 13.38 -14.76
N SER A 172 23.17 12.92 -15.12
CA SER A 172 22.89 12.46 -16.50
C SER A 172 23.02 13.59 -17.52
N ARG A 173 22.70 14.84 -17.14
CA ARG A 173 22.94 16.02 -17.99
C ARG A 173 24.43 16.39 -18.07
N GLU A 174 25.17 16.27 -16.96
CA GLU A 174 26.60 16.54 -16.91
C GLU A 174 27.40 15.52 -17.71
N PHE A 175 27.05 14.24 -17.65
CA PHE A 175 27.79 13.15 -18.27
C PHE A 175 27.34 12.79 -19.70
N GLY A 176 26.16 13.28 -20.12
CA GLY A 176 25.55 12.90 -21.41
C GLY A 176 25.09 11.44 -21.47
N ARG A 177 25.11 10.71 -20.33
CA ARG A 177 24.62 9.33 -20.15
C ARG A 177 23.88 9.19 -18.83
N GLU A 178 23.15 8.09 -18.65
CA GLU A 178 22.54 7.79 -17.36
C GLU A 178 23.62 7.58 -16.29
N ALA A 179 23.42 8.24 -15.15
CA ALA A 179 24.30 8.08 -13.98
C ALA A 179 24.06 6.72 -13.31
N THR A 180 25.12 6.03 -12.98
CA THR A 180 25.06 4.75 -12.26
C THR A 180 24.67 4.96 -10.80
N THR A 181 24.09 3.93 -10.17
CA THR A 181 23.68 3.96 -8.75
C THR A 181 24.86 4.32 -7.84
N ARG A 182 26.08 3.86 -8.15
CA ARG A 182 27.29 4.16 -7.39
C ARG A 182 27.67 5.65 -7.47
N GLU A 183 27.67 6.21 -8.68
CA GLU A 183 27.98 7.63 -8.88
C GLU A 183 27.00 8.54 -8.12
N VAL A 184 25.71 8.18 -8.13
CA VAL A 184 24.67 8.91 -7.37
C VAL A 184 24.88 8.77 -5.86
N ALA A 185 25.25 7.57 -5.40
CA ALA A 185 25.53 7.28 -4.00
C ALA A 185 26.74 8.09 -3.49
N ASP A 186 27.83 8.11 -4.26
CA ASP A 186 29.03 8.90 -3.95
C ASP A 186 28.73 10.40 -3.86
N ARG A 187 27.91 10.92 -4.78
CA ARG A 187 27.50 12.34 -4.80
C ARG A 187 26.63 12.75 -3.62
N LEU A 188 25.81 11.82 -3.11
CA LEU A 188 24.88 12.05 -1.99
C LEU A 188 25.47 11.61 -0.64
N GLU A 189 26.67 11.06 -0.62
CA GLU A 189 27.33 10.47 0.57
C GLU A 189 26.43 9.38 1.22
N LEU A 190 25.77 8.56 0.39
CA LEU A 190 24.91 7.46 0.80
C LEU A 190 25.52 6.12 0.42
N ASP A 191 25.10 5.06 1.11
CA ASP A 191 25.45 3.69 0.74
C ASP A 191 24.77 3.31 -0.59
N PRO A 192 25.48 2.71 -1.57
CA PRO A 192 24.91 2.24 -2.83
C PRO A 192 23.73 1.29 -2.67
N GLU A 193 23.76 0.38 -1.69
CA GLU A 193 22.67 -0.55 -1.40
C GLU A 193 21.38 0.21 -0.98
N LYS A 194 21.55 1.25 -0.17
CA LYS A 194 20.45 2.10 0.26
C LYS A 194 19.84 2.91 -0.89
N VAL A 195 20.67 3.39 -1.82
CA VAL A 195 20.18 4.08 -3.02
C VAL A 195 19.39 3.11 -3.89
N GLU A 196 19.84 1.85 -4.05
CA GLU A 196 19.13 0.84 -4.81
C GLU A 196 17.79 0.47 -4.14
N GLU A 197 17.74 0.29 -2.81
CA GLU A 197 16.50 0.09 -2.05
C GLU A 197 15.50 1.23 -2.31
N LEU A 198 15.97 2.48 -2.21
CA LEU A 198 15.12 3.66 -2.45
C LEU A 198 14.59 3.72 -3.88
N MET A 199 15.39 3.36 -4.87
CA MET A 199 14.95 3.28 -6.26
C MET A 199 13.92 2.16 -6.47
N ARG A 200 14.05 1.01 -5.81
CA ARG A 200 13.04 -0.06 -5.83
C ARG A 200 11.71 0.39 -5.24
N LEU A 201 11.72 1.17 -4.14
CA LEU A 201 10.50 1.74 -3.53
C LEU A 201 9.75 2.69 -4.46
N THR A 202 10.42 3.24 -5.47
CA THR A 202 9.80 4.19 -6.41
C THR A 202 8.93 3.51 -7.46
N ARG A 203 9.10 2.19 -7.67
CA ARG A 203 8.32 1.44 -8.67
C ARG A 203 6.85 1.42 -8.26
N GLU A 204 5.98 1.73 -9.21
CA GLU A 204 4.54 1.63 -9.02
C GLU A 204 4.08 0.18 -9.23
N PRO A 205 3.13 -0.33 -8.41
CA PRO A 205 2.55 -1.64 -8.64
C PRO A 205 1.77 -1.64 -9.97
N MET A 206 1.88 -2.77 -10.68
CA MET A 206 1.13 -3.00 -11.91
C MET A 206 -0.31 -3.44 -11.57
N SER A 207 -1.28 -3.01 -12.36
CA SER A 207 -2.66 -3.50 -12.22
C SER A 207 -2.75 -4.97 -12.60
N LEU A 208 -3.44 -5.76 -11.79
CA LEU A 208 -3.73 -7.17 -12.11
C LEU A 208 -4.68 -7.32 -13.31
N ASP A 209 -5.54 -6.32 -13.54
CA ASP A 209 -6.47 -6.28 -14.67
C ASP A 209 -5.81 -5.74 -15.96
N ALA A 210 -4.50 -5.47 -15.93
CA ALA A 210 -3.80 -5.03 -17.13
C ALA A 210 -3.76 -6.17 -18.15
N PRO A 211 -4.11 -5.93 -19.44
CA PRO A 211 -3.99 -6.93 -20.48
C PRO A 211 -2.50 -7.27 -20.71
N VAL A 212 -2.20 -8.54 -20.94
CA VAL A 212 -0.81 -9.02 -21.17
C VAL A 212 -0.30 -8.60 -22.55
N THR A 213 -1.19 -8.61 -23.55
CA THR A 213 -0.93 -8.12 -24.91
C THR A 213 -2.09 -7.26 -25.36
N GLU A 214 -1.85 -6.35 -26.33
CA GLU A 214 -2.87 -5.39 -26.82
C GLU A 214 -4.10 -6.09 -27.40
N ASP A 215 -3.96 -7.29 -27.94
CA ASP A 215 -5.03 -8.07 -28.61
C ASP A 215 -5.53 -9.26 -27.75
N SER A 216 -5.10 -9.38 -26.49
CA SER A 216 -5.47 -10.50 -25.62
C SER A 216 -6.54 -10.10 -24.60
N ASP A 217 -7.55 -10.94 -24.45
CA ASP A 217 -8.53 -10.84 -23.36
C ASP A 217 -7.95 -11.30 -22.01
N SER A 218 -6.73 -11.90 -22.00
CA SER A 218 -6.07 -12.39 -20.80
C SER A 218 -5.46 -11.25 -20.00
N THR A 219 -5.67 -11.27 -18.69
CA THR A 219 -5.16 -10.29 -17.73
C THR A 219 -3.92 -10.83 -17.00
N VAL A 220 -3.14 -9.96 -16.38
CA VAL A 220 -2.00 -10.37 -15.53
C VAL A 220 -2.44 -11.29 -14.40
N SER A 221 -3.66 -11.12 -13.88
CA SER A 221 -4.23 -11.94 -12.81
C SER A 221 -4.39 -13.41 -13.20
N ASP A 222 -4.60 -13.72 -14.49
CA ASP A 222 -4.80 -15.08 -14.97
C ASP A 222 -3.51 -15.92 -14.90
N PHE A 223 -2.35 -15.26 -14.83
CA PHE A 223 -1.03 -15.91 -14.75
C PHE A 223 -0.49 -16.03 -13.33
N ILE A 224 -1.20 -15.48 -12.33
CA ILE A 224 -0.76 -15.56 -10.94
C ILE A 224 -1.30 -16.83 -10.30
N GLU A 225 -0.39 -17.73 -9.94
CA GLU A 225 -0.72 -18.97 -9.25
C GLU A 225 -1.23 -18.68 -7.82
N ASN A 226 -2.29 -19.38 -7.41
CA ASN A 226 -2.78 -19.32 -6.04
C ASN A 226 -1.98 -20.28 -5.15
N PRO A 227 -1.11 -19.77 -4.23
CA PRO A 227 -0.27 -20.63 -3.40
C PRO A 227 -1.06 -21.48 -2.39
N ASN A 228 -2.31 -21.12 -2.11
CA ASN A 228 -3.17 -21.84 -1.16
C ASN A 228 -4.05 -22.91 -1.82
N LYS A 229 -4.00 -23.05 -3.13
CA LYS A 229 -4.81 -24.03 -3.85
C LYS A 229 -3.92 -25.22 -4.22
N GLU A 230 -4.28 -26.38 -3.69
CA GLU A 230 -3.62 -27.63 -4.07
C GLU A 230 -3.77 -27.86 -5.58
N ARG A 231 -2.68 -28.22 -6.23
CA ARG A 231 -2.73 -28.61 -7.63
C ARG A 231 -3.57 -29.89 -7.77
N PRO A 232 -4.33 -30.03 -8.87
CA PRO A 232 -5.10 -31.26 -9.09
C PRO A 232 -4.23 -32.53 -9.04
N SER A 233 -2.96 -32.44 -9.50
CA SER A 233 -1.97 -33.52 -9.38
C SER A 233 -1.71 -33.90 -7.92
N ASP A 234 -1.48 -32.92 -7.05
CA ASP A 234 -1.11 -33.15 -5.65
C ASP A 234 -2.30 -33.77 -4.89
N ALA A 235 -3.52 -33.36 -5.22
CA ALA A 235 -4.74 -33.96 -4.68
C ALA A 235 -4.90 -35.42 -5.13
N MET A 236 -4.58 -35.73 -6.39
CA MET A 236 -4.59 -37.11 -6.90
C MET A 236 -3.50 -37.98 -6.25
N GLU A 237 -2.28 -37.45 -6.11
CA GLU A 237 -1.18 -38.15 -5.45
C GLU A 237 -1.49 -38.41 -3.98
N ALA A 238 -2.05 -37.44 -3.26
CA ALA A 238 -2.49 -37.61 -1.88
C ALA A 238 -3.63 -38.65 -1.74
N ALA A 239 -4.55 -38.68 -2.69
CA ALA A 239 -5.62 -39.70 -2.72
C ALA A 239 -5.04 -41.11 -2.99
N ALA A 240 -4.16 -41.26 -3.97
CA ALA A 240 -3.48 -42.51 -4.29
C ALA A 240 -2.61 -43.00 -3.11
N LEU A 241 -1.89 -42.11 -2.45
CA LEU A 241 -1.13 -42.43 -1.24
C LEU A 241 -2.03 -42.95 -0.11
N ARG A 242 -3.19 -42.28 0.12
CA ARG A 242 -4.16 -42.76 1.13
C ARG A 242 -4.69 -44.15 0.82
N GLU A 243 -5.04 -44.41 -0.43
CA GLU A 243 -5.51 -45.73 -0.86
C GLU A 243 -4.44 -46.81 -0.63
N GLN A 244 -3.19 -46.53 -1.00
CA GLN A 244 -2.08 -47.46 -0.76
C GLN A 244 -1.79 -47.68 0.73
N VAL A 245 -1.88 -46.65 1.55
CA VAL A 245 -1.74 -46.76 3.01
C VAL A 245 -2.87 -47.65 3.58
N GLU A 246 -4.11 -47.47 3.14
CA GLU A 246 -5.26 -48.31 3.54
C GLU A 246 -5.05 -49.78 3.17
N GLU A 247 -4.61 -50.08 1.95
CA GLU A 247 -4.31 -51.43 1.50
C GLU A 247 -3.22 -52.09 2.35
N VAL A 248 -2.15 -51.37 2.66
CA VAL A 248 -1.04 -51.88 3.47
C VAL A 248 -1.46 -52.08 4.92
N LEU A 249 -2.31 -51.21 5.48
CA LEU A 249 -2.85 -51.38 6.83
C LEU A 249 -3.83 -52.55 6.94
N ALA A 250 -4.66 -52.81 5.92
CA ALA A 250 -5.59 -53.94 5.87
C ALA A 250 -4.90 -55.31 5.94
N MET A 251 -3.60 -55.41 5.67
CA MET A 251 -2.80 -56.63 5.80
C MET A 251 -2.37 -56.94 7.25
N LEU A 252 -2.60 -56.01 8.19
CA LEU A 252 -2.33 -56.20 9.61
C LEU A 252 -3.51 -56.93 10.29
N THR A 253 -3.28 -57.44 11.48
CA THR A 253 -4.43 -57.93 12.28
C THR A 253 -5.26 -56.73 12.76
N PRO A 254 -6.60 -56.87 12.96
CA PRO A 254 -7.45 -55.75 13.35
C PRO A 254 -6.98 -54.97 14.60
N ARG A 255 -6.32 -55.66 15.51
CA ARG A 255 -5.73 -55.06 16.71
C ARG A 255 -4.46 -54.25 16.38
N GLU A 256 -3.57 -54.78 15.55
CA GLU A 256 -2.34 -54.11 15.11
C GLU A 256 -2.68 -52.88 14.26
N GLU A 257 -3.63 -52.98 13.34
CA GLU A 257 -4.12 -51.91 12.50
C GLU A 257 -4.65 -50.72 13.35
N LYS A 258 -5.56 -51.04 14.28
CA LYS A 258 -6.18 -50.00 15.12
C LYS A 258 -5.17 -49.28 16.00
N VAL A 259 -4.19 -49.98 16.55
CA VAL A 259 -3.11 -49.39 17.34
C VAL A 259 -2.25 -48.43 16.47
N VAL A 260 -1.92 -48.84 15.24
CA VAL A 260 -1.15 -47.98 14.30
C VAL A 260 -1.97 -46.78 13.88
N ARG A 261 -3.25 -46.95 13.50
CA ARG A 261 -4.13 -45.83 13.12
C ARG A 261 -4.21 -44.79 14.24
N MET A 262 -4.47 -45.17 15.45
CA MET A 262 -4.55 -44.30 16.61
C MET A 262 -3.21 -43.63 16.92
N ARG A 263 -2.10 -44.36 16.82
CA ARG A 263 -0.78 -43.86 17.14
C ARG A 263 -0.32 -42.73 16.18
N TYR A 264 -0.61 -42.92 14.89
CA TYR A 264 -0.17 -42.00 13.84
C TYR A 264 -1.29 -41.09 13.35
N GLY A 265 -2.51 -41.18 13.90
CA GLY A 265 -3.63 -40.32 13.49
C GLY A 265 -4.17 -40.63 12.09
N ILE A 266 -4.02 -41.86 11.59
CA ILE A 266 -4.50 -42.29 10.26
C ILE A 266 -5.99 -42.53 10.30
N GLY A 267 -6.78 -41.58 9.78
CA GLY A 267 -8.26 -41.67 9.84
C GLY A 267 -8.86 -41.29 11.19
N GLU A 268 -8.05 -40.83 12.13
CA GLU A 268 -8.45 -40.36 13.44
C GLU A 268 -8.26 -38.85 13.58
N PRO A 269 -8.99 -38.13 14.45
CA PRO A 269 -8.89 -36.66 14.58
C PRO A 269 -7.52 -36.20 15.13
N CYS A 270 -6.80 -37.05 15.86
CA CYS A 270 -5.47 -36.75 16.41
C CYS A 270 -4.65 -38.01 16.63
N SER A 271 -3.35 -37.83 16.88
CA SER A 271 -2.46 -38.92 17.30
C SER A 271 -2.56 -39.15 18.81
N TYR A 272 -2.63 -40.39 19.26
CA TYR A 272 -2.75 -40.76 20.65
C TYR A 272 -1.42 -41.24 21.24
N SER A 273 -1.22 -41.03 22.53
CA SER A 273 -0.10 -41.59 23.28
C SER A 273 -0.26 -43.09 23.55
N LEU A 274 0.86 -43.78 23.81
CA LEU A 274 0.80 -45.21 24.12
C LEU A 274 -0.02 -45.53 25.42
N GLU A 275 -0.12 -44.58 26.33
CA GLU A 275 -0.90 -44.70 27.56
C GLU A 275 -2.39 -44.55 27.29
N GLU A 276 -2.80 -43.61 26.46
CA GLU A 276 -4.20 -43.41 26.05
C GLU A 276 -4.71 -44.61 25.25
N ILE A 277 -3.89 -45.10 24.31
CA ILE A 277 -4.21 -46.32 23.55
C ILE A 277 -4.31 -47.51 24.52
N GLY A 278 -3.39 -47.62 25.48
CA GLY A 278 -3.43 -48.66 26.52
C GLY A 278 -4.72 -48.64 27.34
N SER A 279 -5.18 -47.44 27.70
CA SER A 279 -6.44 -47.27 28.44
C SER A 279 -7.64 -47.75 27.64
N GLN A 280 -7.72 -47.46 26.34
CA GLN A 280 -8.81 -47.90 25.46
C GLN A 280 -8.84 -49.40 25.22
N PHE A 281 -7.67 -50.03 25.14
CA PHE A 281 -7.56 -51.48 24.91
C PHE A 281 -7.49 -52.29 26.22
N HIS A 282 -7.54 -51.65 27.41
CA HIS A 282 -7.34 -52.27 28.69
C HIS A 282 -6.02 -53.08 28.80
N LEU A 283 -4.94 -52.51 28.20
CA LEU A 283 -3.60 -53.08 28.15
C LEU A 283 -2.57 -52.11 28.76
N THR A 284 -1.45 -52.67 29.20
CA THR A 284 -0.34 -51.88 29.70
C THR A 284 0.36 -51.12 28.54
N ARG A 285 0.92 -49.94 28.79
CA ARG A 285 1.72 -49.14 27.84
C ARG A 285 2.76 -50.01 27.12
N GLU A 286 3.48 -50.86 27.85
CA GLU A 286 4.52 -51.71 27.26
C GLU A 286 3.94 -52.74 26.29
N ARG A 287 2.74 -53.28 26.60
CA ARG A 287 2.06 -54.21 25.68
C ARG A 287 1.65 -53.52 24.37
N ILE A 288 1.19 -52.31 24.41
CA ILE A 288 0.88 -51.52 23.20
C ILE A 288 2.15 -51.27 22.40
N ARG A 289 3.27 -50.91 23.06
CA ARG A 289 4.55 -50.72 22.39
C ARG A 289 5.04 -52.00 21.69
N GLN A 290 4.84 -53.17 22.29
CA GLN A 290 5.17 -54.46 21.64
C GLN A 290 4.30 -54.71 20.40
N ILE A 291 3.00 -54.38 20.45
CA ILE A 291 2.09 -54.50 19.32
C ILE A 291 2.53 -53.57 18.21
N GLU A 292 2.82 -52.30 18.51
CA GLU A 292 3.33 -51.31 17.54
C GLU A 292 4.61 -51.78 16.84
N ILE A 293 5.62 -52.24 17.59
CA ILE A 293 6.87 -52.75 17.02
C ILE A 293 6.63 -53.94 16.11
N LYS A 294 5.72 -54.86 16.52
CA LYS A 294 5.37 -56.01 15.72
C LYS A 294 4.66 -55.62 14.43
N ALA A 295 3.73 -54.69 14.50
CA ALA A 295 3.05 -54.13 13.34
C ALA A 295 4.03 -53.45 12.37
N LEU A 296 4.90 -52.56 12.87
CA LEU A 296 5.93 -51.88 12.07
C LEU A 296 6.93 -52.85 11.42
N ARG A 297 7.30 -53.96 12.11
CA ARG A 297 8.13 -55.01 11.50
C ARG A 297 7.43 -55.68 10.32
N LYS A 298 6.11 -55.97 10.44
CA LYS A 298 5.32 -56.52 9.34
C LYS A 298 5.21 -55.55 8.17
N LEU A 299 5.11 -54.25 8.42
CA LEU A 299 5.05 -53.22 7.39
C LEU A 299 6.41 -53.02 6.67
N ARG A 300 7.53 -53.19 7.37
CA ARG A 300 8.87 -53.11 6.80
C ARG A 300 9.25 -54.25 5.84
N HIS A 301 8.42 -55.26 5.69
CA HIS A 301 8.72 -56.37 4.78
C HIS A 301 8.83 -55.90 3.33
N THR A 302 9.84 -56.35 2.60
CA THR A 302 10.33 -55.83 1.32
C THR A 302 9.24 -55.55 0.27
N LYS A 303 8.24 -56.48 0.13
CA LYS A 303 7.15 -56.29 -0.82
C LYS A 303 6.22 -55.12 -0.48
N ARG A 304 6.01 -54.81 0.79
CA ARG A 304 5.12 -53.73 1.27
C ARG A 304 5.82 -52.37 1.27
N ARG A 305 7.13 -52.39 1.49
CA ARG A 305 7.96 -51.22 1.41
C ARG A 305 8.02 -50.66 -0.01
N GLN A 306 8.18 -51.54 -1.01
CA GLN A 306 8.27 -51.13 -2.43
C GLN A 306 7.03 -50.37 -2.92
N THR A 307 5.83 -50.72 -2.41
CA THR A 307 4.60 -50.00 -2.77
C THR A 307 4.54 -48.55 -2.22
N LEU A 308 5.10 -48.34 -1.02
CA LEU A 308 5.13 -47.00 -0.40
C LEU A 308 6.37 -46.21 -0.80
N ASP A 309 7.48 -46.84 -1.14
CA ASP A 309 8.71 -46.17 -1.59
C ASP A 309 8.49 -45.35 -2.90
N ALA A 310 7.48 -45.69 -3.71
CA ALA A 310 7.10 -44.94 -4.90
C ALA A 310 6.55 -43.52 -4.59
N PHE A 311 6.07 -43.28 -3.37
CA PHE A 311 5.52 -42.02 -2.92
C PHE A 311 6.49 -41.24 -1.99
N VAL A 312 7.62 -41.81 -1.61
CA VAL A 312 8.69 -41.20 -0.84
C VAL A 312 9.78 -40.86 -1.84
N GLY A 313 9.61 -39.67 -2.54
CA GLY A 313 10.58 -39.15 -3.49
C GLY A 313 11.85 -38.64 -2.84
#